data_00c8cf5bfae68fa4494dd1840ee810ab
#
_entry.id   00c8cf5bfae68fa4494dd1840ee810ab
#
_cell.length_a   1.000
_cell.length_b   1.000
_cell.length_c   1.000
_cell.angle_alpha   90.00
_cell.angle_beta   90.00
_cell.angle_gamma   90.00
#
_symmetry.space_group_name_H-M   'P 1'
#
loop_
_entity.id
_entity.type
_entity.pdbx_description
1 polymer ?
#
loop_
_entity_poly.entity_id
_entity_poly.type
_entity_poly.pdbx_seq_one_letter_code
_entity_poly.pdbx_strand_id
1 'polypeptide(L)'
;RYWLEVSGTGGLRAAFPDSHYHVDDVIAEGDRVVQRVTCHGMMKGEFLGMPATGKSATWTEMHIVRVANGKIVEHWANVDQLGMLQQLGLAPAPGG
;
A
#
# COMPACT_ATOMS: atom_id res chain seq x y z
N ARG A 1 -0.02 8.18 10.22
CA ARG A 1 -0.92 8.82 9.33
C ARG A 1 -0.24 9.66 8.25
N TYR A 2 0.64 10.57 8.65
CA TYR A 2 1.38 11.34 7.69
C TYR A 2 2.16 10.45 6.72
N TRP A 3 2.76 9.40 7.24
CA TRP A 3 3.53 8.52 6.40
C TRP A 3 2.66 7.71 5.45
N LEU A 4 1.41 7.46 5.80
CA LEU A 4 0.47 6.83 4.88
C LEU A 4 0.21 7.72 3.68
N GLU A 5 0.16 9.02 3.88
CA GLU A 5 -0.01 9.95 2.78
C GLU A 5 1.21 9.97 1.86
N VAL A 6 2.40 9.84 2.45
CA VAL A 6 3.64 9.78 1.69
C VAL A 6 3.72 8.50 0.88
N SER A 7 3.37 7.37 1.49
CA SER A 7 3.47 6.06 0.83
C SER A 7 2.26 5.76 -0.03
N GLY A 8 1.13 6.36 0.30
CA GLY A 8 -0.14 5.98 -0.26
C GLY A 8 -0.36 6.38 -1.69
N THR A 9 0.45 7.19 -2.26
CA THR A 9 0.35 7.62 -3.63
C THR A 9 -1.07 8.04 -4.03
N GLY A 10 -1.19 9.03 -4.86
CA GLY A 10 -2.49 9.51 -5.31
C GLY A 10 -3.26 8.46 -6.08
N GLY A 11 -2.55 7.64 -6.87
CA GLY A 11 -3.21 6.63 -7.69
C GLY A 11 -3.91 5.56 -6.87
N LEU A 12 -3.25 5.07 -5.82
CA LEU A 12 -3.84 4.04 -4.98
C LEU A 12 -5.05 4.57 -4.22
N ARG A 13 -4.93 5.76 -3.67
CA ARG A 13 -6.03 6.34 -2.91
C ARG A 13 -7.21 6.66 -3.80
N ALA A 14 -6.97 7.08 -5.02
CA ALA A 14 -8.05 7.36 -5.97
C ALA A 14 -8.76 6.08 -6.39
N ALA A 15 -8.01 4.98 -6.56
CA ALA A 15 -8.60 3.70 -6.95
C ALA A 15 -9.34 3.04 -5.78
N PHE A 16 -8.87 3.24 -4.55
CA PHE A 16 -9.43 2.61 -3.36
C PHE A 16 -9.80 3.67 -2.33
N PRO A 17 -10.85 4.46 -2.59
CA PRO A 17 -11.19 5.58 -1.69
C PRO A 17 -11.61 5.14 -0.30
N ASP A 18 -12.12 3.91 -0.16
CA ASP A 18 -12.56 3.36 1.12
C ASP A 18 -11.56 2.39 1.70
N SER A 19 -10.26 2.52 1.34
CA SER A 19 -9.26 1.59 1.82
C SER A 19 -9.02 1.75 3.32
N HIS A 20 -8.71 0.61 3.94
CA HIS A 20 -8.36 0.54 5.35
C HIS A 20 -6.93 0.06 5.49
N TYR A 21 -6.20 0.67 6.40
CA TYR A 21 -4.83 0.30 6.67
C TYR A 21 -4.73 -0.18 8.10
N HIS A 22 -4.06 -1.31 8.27
CA HIS A 22 -3.77 -1.85 9.60
C HIS A 22 -2.26 -2.02 9.71
N VAL A 23 -1.67 -1.37 10.70
CA VAL A 23 -0.23 -1.50 10.94
C VAL A 23 -0.03 -2.72 11.82
N ASP A 24 0.57 -3.77 11.23
CA ASP A 24 0.73 -5.05 11.91
C ASP A 24 1.95 -5.04 12.83
N ASP A 25 3.04 -4.39 12.40
CA ASP A 25 4.28 -4.32 13.16
C ASP A 25 4.95 -2.98 12.94
N VAL A 26 5.60 -2.49 13.98
CA VAL A 26 6.45 -1.32 13.91
C VAL A 26 7.74 -1.66 14.62
N ILE A 27 8.86 -1.50 13.94
CA ILE A 27 10.19 -1.75 14.48
C ILE A 27 11.02 -0.51 14.23
N ALA A 28 11.62 0.02 15.29
CA ALA A 28 12.46 1.21 15.19
C ALA A 28 13.85 0.90 15.67
N GLU A 29 14.86 1.35 14.92
CA GLU A 29 16.25 1.23 15.32
C GLU A 29 17.01 2.42 14.76
N GLY A 30 17.70 3.14 15.65
CA GLY A 30 18.39 4.34 15.25
C GLY A 30 17.44 5.37 14.69
N ASP A 31 17.70 5.83 13.48
CA ASP A 31 16.87 6.81 12.81
C ASP A 31 15.89 6.18 11.81
N ARG A 32 15.74 4.85 11.85
CA ARG A 32 14.90 4.15 10.90
C ARG A 32 13.72 3.48 11.58
N VAL A 33 12.57 3.51 10.90
CA VAL A 33 11.35 2.88 11.37
C VAL A 33 10.84 1.99 10.24
N VAL A 34 10.53 0.73 10.59
CA VAL A 34 9.99 -0.24 9.64
C VAL A 34 8.56 -0.52 10.06
N GLN A 35 7.65 -0.49 9.10
CA GLN A 35 6.26 -0.85 9.33
C GLN A 35 5.83 -1.93 8.36
N ARG A 36 5.12 -2.92 8.89
CA ARG A 36 4.45 -3.93 8.09
C ARG A 36 2.96 -3.62 8.17
N VAL A 37 2.33 -3.46 7.01
CA VAL A 37 0.97 -2.94 6.92
C VAL A 37 0.12 -3.88 6.07
N THR A 38 -1.11 -4.11 6.50
CA THR A 38 -2.11 -4.82 5.71
C THR A 38 -3.15 -3.80 5.23
N CYS A 39 -3.42 -3.83 3.94
CA CYS A 39 -4.36 -2.91 3.32
C CYS A 39 -5.53 -3.69 2.73
N HIS A 40 -6.71 -3.10 2.80
CA HIS A 40 -7.93 -3.71 2.26
C HIS A 40 -8.78 -2.63 1.64
N GLY A 41 -9.33 -2.91 0.47
CA GLY A 41 -10.22 -1.94 -0.19
C GLY A 41 -10.89 -2.52 -1.39
N MET A 42 -11.91 -1.81 -1.88
CA MET A 42 -12.62 -2.15 -3.10
C MET A 42 -12.18 -1.18 -4.19
N MET A 43 -11.87 -1.72 -5.36
CA MET A 43 -11.43 -0.91 -6.50
C MET A 43 -12.61 -0.18 -7.11
N LYS A 44 -12.78 1.08 -6.72
CA LYS A 44 -13.87 1.92 -7.21
C LYS A 44 -13.40 2.93 -8.24
N GLY A 45 -12.10 3.06 -8.46
CA GLY A 45 -11.54 3.98 -9.43
C GLY A 45 -10.50 3.33 -10.30
N GLU A 46 -10.04 4.07 -11.30
CA GLU A 46 -9.01 3.59 -12.22
C GLU A 46 -7.67 3.44 -11.50
N PHE A 47 -6.93 2.39 -11.84
CA PHE A 47 -5.61 2.15 -11.26
C PHE A 47 -4.68 1.63 -12.36
N LEU A 48 -3.53 2.28 -12.51
CA LEU A 48 -2.52 1.92 -13.50
C LEU A 48 -3.10 1.88 -14.92
N GLY A 49 -4.03 2.78 -15.22
CA GLY A 49 -4.65 2.84 -16.53
C GLY A 49 -5.74 1.80 -16.75
N MET A 50 -6.07 0.98 -15.75
CA MET A 50 -7.08 -0.05 -15.86
C MET A 50 -8.36 0.42 -15.17
N PRO A 51 -9.54 0.20 -15.79
CA PRO A 51 -10.79 0.67 -15.22
C PRO A 51 -11.13 -0.10 -13.94
N ALA A 52 -11.99 0.51 -13.12
CA ALA A 52 -12.43 -0.08 -11.88
C ALA A 52 -13.14 -1.40 -12.12
N THR A 53 -12.78 -2.43 -11.33
CA THR A 53 -13.42 -3.74 -11.43
C THR A 53 -14.53 -3.93 -10.41
N GLY A 54 -14.57 -3.09 -9.37
CA GLY A 54 -15.53 -3.25 -8.28
C GLY A 54 -15.21 -4.37 -7.33
N LYS A 55 -14.08 -5.03 -7.50
CA LYS A 55 -13.68 -6.14 -6.65
C LYS A 55 -12.85 -5.65 -5.47
N SER A 56 -12.89 -6.40 -4.38
CA SER A 56 -12.11 -6.11 -3.20
C SER A 56 -10.79 -6.84 -3.23
N ALA A 57 -9.79 -6.27 -2.58
CA ALA A 57 -8.49 -6.90 -2.44
C ALA A 57 -7.92 -6.62 -1.06
N THR A 58 -7.11 -7.54 -0.56
CA THR A 58 -6.32 -7.37 0.64
C THR A 58 -4.89 -7.67 0.26
N TRP A 59 -3.99 -6.74 0.59
CA TRP A 59 -2.58 -6.91 0.24
C TRP A 59 -1.72 -6.38 1.38
N THR A 60 -0.44 -6.71 1.34
CA THR A 60 0.51 -6.28 2.35
C THR A 60 1.51 -5.31 1.78
N GLU A 61 2.04 -4.45 2.64
CA GLU A 61 3.08 -3.50 2.30
C GLU A 61 4.12 -3.48 3.40
N MET A 62 5.37 -3.25 3.01
CA MET A 62 6.46 -3.02 3.95
C MET A 62 7.06 -1.67 3.65
N HIS A 63 7.22 -0.86 4.68
CA HIS A 63 7.74 0.49 4.53
C HIS A 63 8.89 0.70 5.50
N ILE A 64 9.94 1.37 5.02
CA ILE A 64 11.04 1.82 5.85
C ILE A 64 11.14 3.32 5.67
N VAL A 65 11.19 4.06 6.77
CA VAL A 65 11.43 5.49 6.72
C VAL A 65 12.65 5.82 7.53
N ARG A 66 13.39 6.83 7.09
CA ARG A 66 14.48 7.40 7.87
C ARG A 66 14.04 8.79 8.33
N VAL A 67 14.25 9.04 9.62
CA VAL A 67 13.79 10.27 10.24
C VAL A 67 15.01 11.10 10.64
N ALA A 68 14.97 12.37 10.34
CA ALA A 68 16.01 13.32 10.76
C ALA A 68 15.33 14.62 11.16
N ASN A 69 15.69 15.15 12.33
CA ASN A 69 15.15 16.40 12.83
C ASN A 69 13.62 16.40 12.88
N GLY A 70 13.05 15.27 13.27
CA GLY A 70 11.60 15.13 13.40
C GLY A 70 10.86 15.02 12.06
N LYS A 71 11.59 14.81 10.96
CA LYS A 71 10.98 14.73 9.63
C LYS A 71 11.41 13.46 8.92
N ILE A 72 10.52 12.92 8.09
CA ILE A 72 10.85 11.80 7.22
C ILE A 72 11.68 12.36 6.06
N VAL A 73 12.90 11.86 5.94
CA VAL A 73 13.83 12.34 4.89
C VAL A 73 14.06 11.31 3.80
N GLU A 74 13.77 10.03 4.07
CA GLU A 74 13.83 8.98 3.07
C GLU A 74 12.73 7.97 3.34
N HIS A 75 12.22 7.35 2.27
CA HIS A 75 11.15 6.38 2.36
C HIS A 75 11.36 5.29 1.29
N TRP A 76 11.33 4.05 1.72
CA TRP A 76 11.38 2.88 0.83
C TRP A 76 10.14 2.04 1.10
N ALA A 77 9.58 1.46 0.04
CA ALA A 77 8.39 0.63 0.20
C ALA A 77 8.41 -0.53 -0.79
N ASN A 78 7.90 -1.66 -0.32
CA ASN A 78 7.55 -2.78 -1.17
C ASN A 78 6.09 -3.10 -0.95
N VAL A 79 5.35 -3.21 -2.05
CA VAL A 79 3.91 -3.47 -2.04
C VAL A 79 3.66 -4.76 -2.80
N ASP A 80 2.82 -5.64 -2.25
CA ASP A 80 2.42 -6.86 -2.96
C ASP A 80 1.41 -6.49 -4.04
N GLN A 81 1.89 -5.84 -5.07
CA GLN A 81 1.05 -5.36 -6.17
C GLN A 81 0.51 -6.51 -7.00
N LEU A 82 1.31 -7.54 -7.23
CA LEU A 82 0.84 -8.68 -8.02
C LEU A 82 -0.32 -9.38 -7.34
N GLY A 83 -0.20 -9.64 -6.04
CA GLY A 83 -1.30 -10.25 -5.30
C GLY A 83 -2.56 -9.42 -5.32
N MET A 84 -2.41 -8.10 -5.20
CA MET A 84 -3.53 -7.19 -5.29
C MET A 84 -4.19 -7.28 -6.67
N LEU A 85 -3.41 -7.23 -7.74
CA LEU A 85 -3.95 -7.28 -9.10
C LEU A 85 -4.62 -8.60 -9.39
N GLN A 86 -4.10 -9.72 -8.87
CA GLN A 86 -4.72 -11.03 -9.06
C GLN A 86 -6.10 -11.06 -8.40
N GLN A 87 -6.23 -10.52 -7.20
CA GLN A 87 -7.51 -10.49 -6.51
C GLN A 87 -8.53 -9.61 -7.22
N LEU A 88 -8.05 -8.56 -7.88
CA LEU A 88 -8.92 -7.65 -8.62
C LEU A 88 -9.29 -8.18 -10.00
N GLY A 89 -8.70 -9.28 -10.43
CA GLY A 89 -8.94 -9.84 -11.75
C GLY A 89 -8.17 -9.13 -12.86
N LEU A 90 -7.15 -8.35 -12.50
CA LEU A 90 -6.36 -7.59 -13.47
C LEU A 90 -5.04 -8.29 -13.82
N ALA A 91 -4.78 -9.45 -13.22
CA ALA A 91 -3.61 -10.27 -13.51
C ALA A 91 -4.01 -11.74 -13.37
N PRO A 92 -3.27 -12.68 -14.02
CA PRO A 92 -3.61 -14.09 -13.90
C PRO A 92 -3.51 -14.57 -12.46
N ALA A 93 -4.43 -15.45 -12.09
CA ALA A 93 -4.43 -16.02 -10.74
C ALA A 93 -3.20 -16.91 -10.56
N PRO A 94 -2.74 -17.08 -9.29
CA PRO A 94 -1.60 -17.97 -9.01
C PRO A 94 -1.88 -19.39 -9.51
N GLY A 95 -0.89 -19.98 -10.16
CA GLY A 95 -0.99 -21.35 -10.63
C GLY A 95 -1.79 -21.54 -11.89
N GLY A 96 -2.30 -20.43 -12.44
CA GLY A 96 -3.13 -20.50 -13.65
C GLY A 96 -2.50 -19.84 -14.82
#